data_6a1d719895feb004d7ad4dadcfe9c154
#
_entry.id   6a1d719895feb004d7ad4dadcfe9c154
#
_cell.length_a   1.000
_cell.length_b   1.000
_cell.length_c   1.000
_cell.angle_alpha   90.00
_cell.angle_beta   90.00
_cell.angle_gamma   90.00
#
_symmetry.space_group_name_H-M   'P 1'
#
loop_
_entity.id
_entity.type
_entity.pdbx_description
1 polymer ?
#
loop_
_entity_poly.entity_id
_entity_poly.type
_entity_poly.pdbx_seq_one_letter_code
_entity_poly.pdbx_strand_id
1 'polypeptide(L)'
;MNVTAAEAKKLQDAIKNATDPKGVGYRDFLKAHARSTHSVTPDEKRAPYTCADYLKAHLDPAHQGHGPVGHGYSSANLDAGTQYYAFRISDDVIGISLDTTDAGGHYEGSIGTAQLAWLEKTLKDNKDSYAVVFSHHTSKTMTNTRPDPARPGERRHDGAEVISVLASHGNVLAWVNGHIHKNVITPHKASGGRSFWEISTASHVDYPQLARVIELVDNKDGTLSVFTTLIESAAPHRTDFADLSQTGLAALYRELSYNAPGASKTLAGNADDRNTELVLKKG
;
A
#
# COMPACT_ATOMS: atom_id res chain seq x y z
N MET A 1 1.67 -18.07 -26.14
CA MET A 1 1.26 -16.76 -26.64
C MET A 1 2.35 -16.22 -27.56
N ASN A 2 2.02 -15.95 -28.83
CA ASN A 2 3.00 -15.37 -29.78
C ASN A 2 2.98 -13.81 -29.68
N VAL A 3 3.08 -13.30 -28.48
CA VAL A 3 3.21 -11.88 -28.21
C VAL A 3 4.69 -11.60 -28.00
N THR A 4 5.24 -10.67 -28.74
CA THR A 4 6.64 -10.26 -28.54
C THR A 4 6.80 -9.47 -27.26
N ALA A 5 7.97 -9.49 -26.66
CA ALA A 5 8.27 -8.69 -25.48
C ALA A 5 8.06 -7.18 -25.72
N ALA A 6 8.30 -6.71 -26.94
CA ALA A 6 8.10 -5.32 -27.32
C ALA A 6 6.60 -4.93 -27.35
N GLU A 7 5.73 -5.81 -27.87
CA GLU A 7 4.28 -5.59 -27.88
C GLU A 7 3.70 -5.60 -26.47
N ALA A 8 4.12 -6.57 -25.63
CA ALA A 8 3.73 -6.63 -24.23
C ALA A 8 4.16 -5.38 -23.47
N LYS A 9 5.41 -4.94 -23.68
CA LYS A 9 5.93 -3.71 -23.04
C LYS A 9 5.16 -2.47 -23.48
N LYS A 10 4.85 -2.32 -24.77
CA LYS A 10 4.06 -1.19 -25.28
C LYS A 10 2.70 -1.10 -24.62
N LEU A 11 2.04 -2.25 -24.42
CA LEU A 11 0.74 -2.30 -23.73
C LEU A 11 0.87 -1.95 -22.25
N GLN A 12 1.88 -2.51 -21.57
CA GLN A 12 2.16 -2.17 -20.16
C GLN A 12 2.46 -0.69 -19.98
N ASP A 13 3.27 -0.10 -20.86
CA ASP A 13 3.60 1.33 -20.81
C ASP A 13 2.34 2.19 -21.06
N ALA A 14 1.44 1.77 -21.93
CA ALA A 14 0.18 2.47 -22.19
C ALA A 14 -0.76 2.44 -20.97
N ILE A 15 -0.84 1.32 -20.27
CA ILE A 15 -1.60 1.16 -19.02
C ILE A 15 -0.95 2.00 -17.93
N LYS A 16 0.35 1.82 -17.69
CA LYS A 16 1.12 2.53 -16.67
C LYS A 16 1.02 4.06 -16.79
N ASN A 17 1.06 4.56 -18.01
CA ASN A 17 1.05 6.00 -18.28
C ASN A 17 -0.36 6.55 -18.58
N ALA A 18 -1.41 5.71 -18.49
CA ALA A 18 -2.79 6.07 -18.84
C ALA A 18 -2.92 6.76 -20.20
N THR A 19 -2.10 6.36 -21.17
CA THR A 19 -2.12 6.92 -22.52
C THR A 19 -3.20 6.31 -23.43
N ASP A 20 -3.88 5.26 -22.96
CA ASP A 20 -5.02 4.61 -23.60
C ASP A 20 -6.26 4.59 -22.68
N PRO A 21 -6.77 5.74 -22.23
CA PRO A 21 -7.84 5.80 -21.23
C PRO A 21 -9.17 5.21 -21.72
N LYS A 22 -9.34 5.06 -23.05
CA LYS A 22 -10.52 4.43 -23.67
C LYS A 22 -10.29 2.94 -24.00
N GLY A 23 -9.10 2.40 -23.72
CA GLY A 23 -8.74 1.03 -24.01
C GLY A 23 -8.77 0.66 -25.50
N VAL A 24 -8.56 1.63 -26.41
CA VAL A 24 -8.59 1.38 -27.86
C VAL A 24 -7.42 0.49 -28.24
N GLY A 25 -6.21 0.82 -27.81
CA GLY A 25 -5.01 0.03 -28.07
C GLY A 25 -5.08 -1.36 -27.47
N TYR A 26 -5.70 -1.50 -26.29
CA TYR A 26 -5.94 -2.79 -25.67
C TYR A 26 -6.89 -3.67 -26.49
N ARG A 27 -8.01 -3.10 -26.97
CA ARG A 27 -8.94 -3.84 -27.85
C ARG A 27 -8.33 -4.23 -29.18
N ASP A 28 -7.50 -3.38 -29.78
CA ASP A 28 -6.80 -3.68 -31.02
C ASP A 28 -5.75 -4.77 -30.80
N PHE A 29 -5.03 -4.75 -29.68
CA PHE A 29 -4.15 -5.81 -29.25
C PHE A 29 -4.88 -7.16 -29.13
N LEU A 30 -6.04 -7.20 -28.44
CA LEU A 30 -6.85 -8.41 -28.33
C LEU A 30 -7.30 -8.93 -29.69
N LYS A 31 -7.74 -8.06 -30.62
CA LYS A 31 -8.12 -8.44 -31.99
C LYS A 31 -6.94 -9.05 -32.76
N ALA A 32 -5.77 -8.41 -32.69
CA ALA A 32 -4.56 -8.89 -33.36
C ALA A 32 -4.11 -10.28 -32.85
N HIS A 33 -4.41 -10.59 -31.58
CA HIS A 33 -4.03 -11.83 -30.92
C HIS A 33 -5.22 -12.77 -30.65
N ALA A 34 -6.32 -12.63 -31.40
CA ALA A 34 -7.56 -13.39 -31.19
C ALA A 34 -7.37 -14.93 -31.16
N ARG A 35 -6.38 -15.47 -31.88
CA ARG A 35 -6.06 -16.90 -31.85
C ARG A 35 -5.34 -17.35 -30.58
N SER A 36 -4.79 -16.40 -29.80
CA SER A 36 -4.07 -16.65 -28.55
C SER A 36 -4.91 -16.31 -27.31
N THR A 37 -6.13 -15.88 -27.52
CA THR A 37 -7.11 -15.58 -26.48
C THR A 37 -8.25 -16.60 -26.50
N HIS A 38 -8.91 -16.76 -25.36
CA HIS A 38 -10.15 -17.53 -25.26
C HIS A 38 -11.20 -16.69 -24.49
N SER A 39 -12.44 -16.92 -24.82
CA SER A 39 -13.54 -16.29 -24.12
C SER A 39 -13.68 -16.90 -22.72
N VAL A 40 -13.85 -16.05 -21.74
CA VAL A 40 -14.21 -16.43 -20.38
C VAL A 40 -15.71 -16.13 -20.20
N THR A 41 -16.44 -17.05 -19.60
CA THR A 41 -17.86 -16.82 -19.30
C THR A 41 -18.01 -15.56 -18.43
N PRO A 42 -18.84 -14.60 -18.84
CA PRO A 42 -19.11 -13.43 -18.02
C PRO A 42 -19.65 -13.84 -16.64
N ASP A 43 -19.20 -13.16 -15.61
CA ASP A 43 -19.61 -13.36 -14.24
C ASP A 43 -19.62 -12.00 -13.53
N GLU A 44 -20.78 -11.58 -13.08
CA GLU A 44 -20.96 -10.29 -12.40
C GLU A 44 -20.10 -10.15 -11.15
N LYS A 45 -19.80 -11.28 -10.46
CA LYS A 45 -18.91 -11.30 -9.30
C LYS A 45 -17.46 -10.94 -9.61
N ARG A 46 -17.07 -10.87 -10.89
CA ARG A 46 -15.76 -10.41 -11.35
C ARG A 46 -15.75 -8.96 -11.81
N ALA A 47 -16.89 -8.26 -11.71
CA ALA A 47 -16.95 -6.83 -11.99
C ALA A 47 -16.10 -6.04 -10.98
N PRO A 48 -15.35 -5.00 -11.42
CA PRO A 48 -14.66 -4.12 -10.49
C PRO A 48 -15.64 -3.44 -9.53
N TYR A 49 -15.24 -3.33 -8.27
CA TYR A 49 -15.97 -2.52 -7.31
C TYR A 49 -15.82 -1.04 -7.61
N THR A 50 -16.90 -0.28 -7.44
CA THR A 50 -16.79 1.18 -7.29
C THR A 50 -16.25 1.52 -5.90
N CYS A 51 -15.77 2.76 -5.71
CA CYS A 51 -15.37 3.23 -4.37
C CYS A 51 -16.50 3.08 -3.35
N ALA A 52 -17.76 3.33 -3.75
CA ALA A 52 -18.91 3.15 -2.88
C ALA A 52 -19.16 1.67 -2.53
N ASP A 53 -19.00 0.76 -3.48
CA ASP A 53 -19.18 -0.68 -3.22
C ASP A 53 -18.07 -1.22 -2.32
N TYR A 54 -16.85 -0.74 -2.50
CA TYR A 54 -15.73 -1.06 -1.63
C TYR A 54 -15.99 -0.63 -0.17
N LEU A 55 -16.43 0.62 0.04
CA LEU A 55 -16.77 1.12 1.37
C LEU A 55 -17.96 0.37 1.98
N LYS A 56 -19.02 0.10 1.21
CA LYS A 56 -20.15 -0.69 1.67
C LYS A 56 -19.75 -2.09 2.12
N ALA A 57 -18.87 -2.76 1.37
CA ALA A 57 -18.38 -4.08 1.74
C ALA A 57 -17.63 -4.07 3.07
N HIS A 58 -16.84 -3.02 3.36
CA HIS A 58 -16.13 -2.89 4.64
C HIS A 58 -17.08 -2.54 5.81
N LEU A 59 -18.16 -1.86 5.54
CA LEU A 59 -19.17 -1.50 6.55
C LEU A 59 -20.23 -2.60 6.79
N ASP A 60 -20.26 -3.62 5.95
CA ASP A 60 -21.20 -4.73 6.07
C ASP A 60 -20.85 -5.62 7.29
N PRO A 61 -21.75 -5.79 8.27
CA PRO A 61 -21.50 -6.66 9.42
C PRO A 61 -21.18 -8.11 9.04
N ALA A 62 -21.63 -8.58 7.87
CA ALA A 62 -21.32 -9.94 7.39
C ALA A 62 -19.84 -10.12 7.03
N HIS A 63 -19.12 -9.04 6.79
CA HIS A 63 -17.69 -9.04 6.45
C HIS A 63 -16.81 -8.59 7.62
N GLN A 64 -17.39 -8.41 8.81
CA GLN A 64 -16.65 -8.02 10.01
C GLN A 64 -15.70 -9.13 10.44
N GLY A 65 -14.40 -8.84 10.44
CA GLY A 65 -13.36 -9.73 10.96
C GLY A 65 -12.88 -9.29 12.36
N HIS A 66 -11.69 -9.75 12.74
CA HIS A 66 -10.98 -9.22 13.91
C HIS A 66 -10.46 -7.82 13.59
N GLY A 67 -10.62 -6.88 14.49
CA GLY A 67 -10.16 -5.50 14.32
C GLY A 67 -11.26 -4.47 14.52
N PRO A 68 -11.02 -3.21 14.16
CA PRO A 68 -12.01 -2.15 14.34
C PRO A 68 -13.23 -2.37 13.42
N VAL A 69 -14.41 -1.98 13.91
CA VAL A 69 -15.66 -2.01 13.13
C VAL A 69 -15.48 -1.20 11.84
N GLY A 70 -15.98 -1.74 10.74
CA GLY A 70 -15.82 -1.12 9.41
C GLY A 70 -14.38 -1.10 8.90
N HIS A 71 -13.48 -1.86 9.52
CA HIS A 71 -12.04 -1.90 9.17
C HIS A 71 -11.36 -0.52 9.21
N GLY A 72 -11.90 0.40 10.03
CA GLY A 72 -11.45 1.79 10.14
C GLY A 72 -12.31 2.79 9.35
N TYR A 73 -13.11 2.35 8.40
CA TYR A 73 -14.10 3.19 7.72
C TYR A 73 -15.37 3.38 8.55
N SER A 74 -16.11 4.44 8.22
CA SER A 74 -17.40 4.78 8.81
C SER A 74 -18.40 5.20 7.73
N SER A 75 -19.67 5.36 8.09
CA SER A 75 -20.68 5.91 7.19
C SER A 75 -20.28 7.29 6.64
N ALA A 76 -19.57 8.10 7.43
CA ALA A 76 -19.08 9.40 6.96
C ALA A 76 -18.11 9.29 5.77
N ASN A 77 -17.31 8.21 5.67
CA ASN A 77 -16.48 7.93 4.51
C ASN A 77 -17.32 7.63 3.28
N LEU A 78 -18.38 6.84 3.44
CA LEU A 78 -19.32 6.50 2.36
C LEU A 78 -20.05 7.75 1.86
N ASP A 79 -20.55 8.59 2.79
CA ASP A 79 -21.28 9.81 2.47
C ASP A 79 -20.39 10.85 1.77
N ALA A 80 -19.13 10.97 2.19
CA ALA A 80 -18.14 11.87 1.60
C ALA A 80 -17.45 11.31 0.35
N GLY A 81 -17.59 10.01 0.07
CA GLY A 81 -16.84 9.33 -1.01
C GLY A 81 -15.32 9.36 -0.80
N THR A 82 -14.85 9.22 0.45
CA THR A 82 -13.43 9.27 0.82
C THR A 82 -12.95 7.93 1.33
N GLN A 83 -11.73 7.53 0.94
CA GLN A 83 -11.13 6.25 1.32
C GLN A 83 -9.92 6.42 2.25
N TYR A 84 -9.81 7.55 2.91
CA TYR A 84 -8.81 7.81 3.95
C TYR A 84 -9.50 8.02 5.30
N TYR A 85 -8.84 7.60 6.38
CA TYR A 85 -9.42 7.63 7.73
C TYR A 85 -8.33 7.65 8.80
N ALA A 86 -8.73 7.93 10.04
CA ALA A 86 -7.89 7.82 11.22
C ALA A 86 -8.58 6.94 12.26
N PHE A 87 -7.80 6.21 13.04
CA PHE A 87 -8.28 5.29 14.08
C PHE A 87 -7.33 5.25 15.26
N ARG A 88 -7.82 4.88 16.44
CA ARG A 88 -6.95 4.67 17.60
C ARG A 88 -6.31 3.29 17.54
N ILE A 89 -4.97 3.26 17.62
CA ILE A 89 -4.20 2.03 17.82
C ILE A 89 -4.12 1.74 19.31
N SER A 90 -3.91 2.78 20.14
CA SER A 90 -3.97 2.77 21.59
C SER A 90 -4.36 4.16 22.11
N ASP A 91 -4.43 4.33 23.44
CA ASP A 91 -4.74 5.63 24.03
C ASP A 91 -3.75 6.72 23.59
N ASP A 92 -2.49 6.36 23.41
CA ASP A 92 -1.40 7.27 23.08
C ASP A 92 -1.02 7.27 21.58
N VAL A 93 -1.62 6.40 20.76
CA VAL A 93 -1.21 6.24 19.36
C VAL A 93 -2.40 6.28 18.42
N ILE A 94 -2.31 7.15 17.40
CA ILE A 94 -3.25 7.24 16.29
C ILE A 94 -2.67 6.62 15.01
N GLY A 95 -3.46 5.82 14.33
CA GLY A 95 -3.22 5.36 12.96
C GLY A 95 -3.91 6.27 11.96
N ILE A 96 -3.24 6.63 10.87
CA ILE A 96 -3.77 7.47 9.79
C ILE A 96 -3.56 6.74 8.47
N SER A 97 -4.65 6.31 7.84
CA SER A 97 -4.62 5.62 6.54
C SER A 97 -4.91 6.60 5.41
N LEU A 98 -4.00 6.67 4.43
CA LEU A 98 -4.12 7.52 3.26
C LEU A 98 -4.59 6.72 2.05
N ASP A 99 -5.46 7.32 1.24
CA ASP A 99 -5.77 6.86 -0.11
C ASP A 99 -4.82 7.53 -1.10
N THR A 100 -3.88 6.77 -1.62
CA THR A 100 -2.88 7.25 -2.57
C THR A 100 -3.21 6.90 -4.02
N THR A 101 -4.42 6.41 -4.29
CA THR A 101 -4.92 6.07 -5.61
C THR A 101 -5.64 7.22 -6.28
N ASP A 102 -6.03 7.06 -7.53
CA ASP A 102 -6.93 7.96 -8.25
C ASP A 102 -7.85 7.17 -9.21
N ALA A 103 -8.94 7.80 -9.66
CA ALA A 103 -9.89 7.20 -10.58
C ALA A 103 -9.33 7.01 -12.01
N GLY A 104 -8.16 7.56 -12.31
CA GLY A 104 -7.46 7.35 -13.59
C GLY A 104 -6.79 5.99 -13.69
N GLY A 105 -6.68 5.27 -12.59
CA GLY A 105 -6.05 3.96 -12.55
C GLY A 105 -4.56 4.00 -12.83
N HIS A 106 -3.89 5.08 -12.48
CA HIS A 106 -2.45 5.21 -12.64
C HIS A 106 -1.70 4.27 -11.70
N TYR A 107 -0.56 3.80 -12.17
CA TYR A 107 0.28 2.88 -11.40
C TYR A 107 0.97 3.58 -10.22
N GLU A 108 1.41 4.82 -10.39
CA GLU A 108 2.05 5.62 -9.35
C GLU A 108 1.02 6.40 -8.53
N GLY A 109 1.36 6.68 -7.28
CA GLY A 109 0.45 7.32 -6.33
C GLY A 109 0.54 8.84 -6.28
N SER A 110 -0.42 9.42 -5.59
CA SER A 110 -0.45 10.81 -5.12
C SER A 110 -1.65 11.02 -4.19
N ILE A 111 -1.78 12.18 -3.56
CA ILE A 111 -2.99 12.55 -2.81
C ILE A 111 -3.53 13.89 -3.28
N GLY A 112 -4.84 14.10 -3.17
CA GLY A 112 -5.50 15.36 -3.48
C GLY A 112 -5.28 16.43 -2.39
N THR A 113 -5.50 17.68 -2.73
CA THR A 113 -5.37 18.83 -1.80
C THR A 113 -6.29 18.67 -0.58
N ALA A 114 -7.51 18.18 -0.76
CA ALA A 114 -8.44 17.97 0.34
C ALA A 114 -7.90 16.93 1.35
N GLN A 115 -7.32 15.83 0.85
CA GLN A 115 -6.72 14.81 1.71
C GLN A 115 -5.46 15.31 2.40
N LEU A 116 -4.61 16.09 1.72
CA LEU A 116 -3.41 16.68 2.33
C LEU A 116 -3.78 17.62 3.48
N ALA A 117 -4.76 18.48 3.27
CA ALA A 117 -5.27 19.38 4.31
C ALA A 117 -5.90 18.61 5.49
N TRP A 118 -6.63 17.53 5.19
CA TRP A 118 -7.17 16.64 6.22
C TRP A 118 -6.07 15.94 7.02
N LEU A 119 -5.00 15.48 6.37
CA LEU A 119 -3.83 14.87 7.04
C LEU A 119 -3.18 15.87 8.01
N GLU A 120 -2.91 17.08 7.55
CA GLU A 120 -2.33 18.16 8.35
C GLU A 120 -3.21 18.47 9.58
N LYS A 121 -4.51 18.63 9.35
CA LYS A 121 -5.48 18.87 10.42
C LYS A 121 -5.52 17.71 11.42
N THR A 122 -5.55 16.46 10.94
CA THR A 122 -5.59 15.26 11.79
C THR A 122 -4.36 15.18 12.68
N LEU A 123 -3.17 15.42 12.12
CA LEU A 123 -1.90 15.42 12.88
C LEU A 123 -1.89 16.54 13.93
N LYS A 124 -2.38 17.73 13.58
CA LYS A 124 -2.47 18.87 14.50
C LYS A 124 -3.46 18.63 15.63
N ASP A 125 -4.65 18.11 15.32
CA ASP A 125 -5.69 17.82 16.30
C ASP A 125 -5.27 16.70 17.30
N ASN A 126 -4.34 15.84 16.89
CA ASN A 126 -3.81 14.74 17.70
C ASN A 126 -2.33 14.95 18.08
N LYS A 127 -1.88 16.18 18.23
CA LYS A 127 -0.48 16.53 18.54
C LYS A 127 0.06 15.90 19.83
N ASP A 128 -0.82 15.55 20.75
CA ASP A 128 -0.49 14.93 22.04
C ASP A 128 -0.50 13.38 21.98
N SER A 129 -0.76 12.80 20.80
CA SER A 129 -0.67 11.37 20.53
C SER A 129 0.42 11.12 19.48
N TYR A 130 1.11 10.00 19.58
CA TYR A 130 2.01 9.54 18.53
C TYR A 130 1.21 9.11 17.29
N ALA A 131 1.76 9.32 16.10
CA ALA A 131 1.09 9.00 14.85
C ALA A 131 1.89 7.98 14.04
N VAL A 132 1.20 6.96 13.54
CA VAL A 132 1.68 6.05 12.50
C VAL A 132 0.82 6.24 11.26
N VAL A 133 1.45 6.59 10.14
CA VAL A 133 0.77 6.83 8.87
C VAL A 133 0.89 5.60 7.99
N PHE A 134 -0.16 5.26 7.26
CA PHE A 134 -0.23 4.10 6.36
C PHE A 134 -0.64 4.54 4.97
N SER A 135 -0.05 3.95 3.95
CA SER A 135 -0.46 4.10 2.55
C SER A 135 -0.06 2.88 1.73
N HIS A 136 -0.55 2.78 0.49
CA HIS A 136 -0.04 1.79 -0.46
C HIS A 136 1.29 2.22 -1.06
N HIS A 137 1.34 3.43 -1.64
CA HIS A 137 2.54 3.93 -2.31
C HIS A 137 3.57 4.48 -1.32
N THR A 138 4.84 4.29 -1.66
CA THR A 138 5.98 4.89 -0.94
C THR A 138 6.15 6.37 -1.32
N SER A 139 6.94 7.11 -0.56
CA SER A 139 7.30 8.47 -0.91
C SER A 139 7.91 8.59 -2.32
N LYS A 140 8.65 7.59 -2.76
CA LYS A 140 9.34 7.55 -4.06
C LYS A 140 8.43 7.15 -5.21
N THR A 141 7.31 6.50 -4.93
CA THR A 141 6.34 6.05 -5.93
C THR A 141 5.07 6.91 -5.97
N MET A 142 4.99 7.93 -5.13
CA MET A 142 3.99 8.98 -5.22
C MET A 142 4.46 10.08 -6.18
N THR A 143 4.42 9.78 -7.48
CA THR A 143 4.91 10.67 -8.55
C THR A 143 3.83 11.08 -9.55
N ASN A 144 2.61 10.57 -9.39
CA ASN A 144 1.50 10.88 -10.27
C ASN A 144 0.79 12.17 -9.85
N THR A 145 1.21 13.30 -10.40
CA THR A 145 0.58 14.61 -10.16
C THR A 145 -0.45 14.99 -11.23
N ARG A 146 -0.88 14.04 -12.06
CA ARG A 146 -1.94 14.25 -13.06
C ARG A 146 -3.29 14.48 -12.36
N PRO A 147 -4.19 15.29 -12.97
CA PRO A 147 -5.53 15.46 -12.43
C PRO A 147 -6.26 14.11 -12.29
N ASP A 148 -6.90 13.89 -11.15
CA ASP A 148 -7.81 12.77 -10.94
C ASP A 148 -9.06 12.99 -11.82
N PRO A 149 -9.43 12.03 -12.70
CA PRO A 149 -10.64 12.15 -13.52
C PRO A 149 -11.93 12.37 -12.71
N ALA A 150 -12.00 11.87 -11.48
CA ALA A 150 -13.13 12.09 -10.59
C ALA A 150 -13.12 13.50 -9.95
N ARG A 151 -11.96 14.17 -9.94
CA ARG A 151 -11.74 15.49 -9.33
C ARG A 151 -10.80 16.34 -10.18
N PRO A 152 -11.15 16.65 -11.44
CA PRO A 152 -10.21 17.22 -12.42
C PRO A 152 -9.69 18.63 -12.07
N GLY A 153 -10.37 19.35 -11.17
CA GLY A 153 -9.92 20.66 -10.68
C GLY A 153 -9.06 20.59 -9.41
N GLU A 154 -8.86 19.41 -8.84
CA GLU A 154 -8.08 19.25 -7.61
C GLU A 154 -6.61 19.01 -7.94
N ARG A 155 -5.71 19.80 -7.32
CA ARG A 155 -4.27 19.55 -7.42
C ARG A 155 -3.92 18.24 -6.71
N ARG A 156 -3.03 17.47 -7.33
CA ARG A 156 -2.43 16.27 -6.74
C ARG A 156 -1.03 16.59 -6.20
N HIS A 157 -0.72 15.99 -5.06
CA HIS A 157 0.52 16.21 -4.31
C HIS A 157 1.36 14.92 -4.33
N ASP A 158 2.65 15.07 -4.53
CA ASP A 158 3.61 14.00 -4.59
C ASP A 158 4.14 13.55 -3.21
N GLY A 159 5.02 12.55 -3.20
CA GLY A 159 5.59 12.02 -1.98
C GLY A 159 6.49 13.00 -1.24
N ALA A 160 7.14 13.94 -1.93
CA ALA A 160 7.98 14.95 -1.30
C ALA A 160 7.13 15.94 -0.49
N GLU A 161 5.96 16.32 -1.00
CA GLU A 161 5.02 17.18 -0.29
C GLU A 161 4.44 16.46 0.93
N VAL A 162 4.12 15.17 0.83
CA VAL A 162 3.68 14.36 1.98
C VAL A 162 4.79 14.26 3.03
N ILE A 163 6.05 13.97 2.65
CA ILE A 163 7.20 13.99 3.57
C ILE A 163 7.29 15.34 4.29
N SER A 164 7.12 16.45 3.57
CA SER A 164 7.19 17.79 4.15
C SER A 164 6.15 18.00 5.23
N VAL A 165 4.91 17.55 5.01
CA VAL A 165 3.85 17.62 6.01
C VAL A 165 4.19 16.72 7.21
N LEU A 166 4.53 15.45 6.99
CA LEU A 166 4.85 14.53 8.08
C LEU A 166 6.03 15.04 8.93
N ALA A 167 7.07 15.54 8.30
CA ALA A 167 8.27 16.07 8.96
C ALA A 167 8.01 17.36 9.74
N SER A 168 6.94 18.11 9.44
CA SER A 168 6.56 19.30 10.18
C SER A 168 5.87 18.99 11.52
N HIS A 169 5.44 17.73 11.73
CA HIS A 169 4.74 17.27 12.92
C HIS A 169 5.61 16.32 13.76
N GLY A 170 6.04 16.76 14.95
CA GLY A 170 6.97 16.00 15.81
C GLY A 170 6.39 14.73 16.44
N ASN A 171 5.08 14.51 16.31
CA ASN A 171 4.40 13.33 16.81
C ASN A 171 4.35 12.17 15.81
N VAL A 172 4.78 12.36 14.54
CA VAL A 172 4.86 11.29 13.55
C VAL A 172 6.08 10.41 13.84
N LEU A 173 5.86 9.11 14.06
CA LEU A 173 6.93 8.14 14.32
C LEU A 173 7.29 7.33 13.08
N ALA A 174 6.28 6.91 12.32
CA ALA A 174 6.49 6.05 11.16
C ALA A 174 5.46 6.32 10.05
N TRP A 175 5.91 6.09 8.82
CA TRP A 175 5.07 5.96 7.63
C TRP A 175 5.27 4.57 7.03
N VAL A 176 4.25 3.72 7.15
CA VAL A 176 4.27 2.32 6.71
C VAL A 176 3.60 2.21 5.35
N ASN A 177 4.26 1.54 4.40
CA ASN A 177 3.76 1.42 3.03
C ASN A 177 4.24 0.13 2.34
N GLY A 178 3.91 -0.03 1.04
CA GLY A 178 4.20 -1.21 0.24
C GLY A 178 4.58 -0.88 -1.20
N HIS A 179 3.75 -1.29 -2.16
CA HIS A 179 3.86 -1.02 -3.60
C HIS A 179 5.09 -1.60 -4.32
N ILE A 180 6.28 -1.39 -3.78
CA ILE A 180 7.54 -1.84 -4.39
C ILE A 180 7.86 -3.31 -4.11
N HIS A 181 7.01 -3.99 -3.34
CA HIS A 181 7.15 -5.39 -2.93
C HIS A 181 8.53 -5.72 -2.31
N LYS A 182 9.12 -4.74 -1.64
CA LYS A 182 10.47 -4.84 -1.06
C LYS A 182 10.50 -4.34 0.37
N ASN A 183 11.24 -5.04 1.24
CA ASN A 183 11.56 -4.50 2.56
C ASN A 183 12.62 -3.41 2.42
N VAL A 184 12.27 -2.18 2.79
CA VAL A 184 13.17 -1.02 2.82
C VAL A 184 12.78 -0.13 4.00
N ILE A 185 13.76 0.31 4.76
CA ILE A 185 13.57 1.27 5.85
C ILE A 185 14.39 2.52 5.54
N THR A 186 13.74 3.66 5.54
CA THR A 186 14.35 4.95 5.17
C THR A 186 14.13 5.97 6.28
N PRO A 187 15.19 6.57 6.85
CA PRO A 187 15.04 7.67 7.79
C PRO A 187 14.72 8.97 7.06
N HIS A 188 13.71 9.69 7.52
CA HIS A 188 13.42 11.05 7.11
C HIS A 188 13.79 12.01 8.23
N LYS A 189 14.70 12.92 7.95
CA LYS A 189 15.18 13.95 8.89
C LYS A 189 14.59 15.30 8.50
N ALA A 190 13.97 15.97 9.46
CA ALA A 190 13.51 17.34 9.32
C ALA A 190 14.45 18.33 10.02
N SER A 191 14.37 19.59 9.65
CA SER A 191 15.00 20.68 10.38
C SER A 191 14.43 20.75 11.81
N GLY A 192 15.30 21.02 12.80
CA GLY A 192 14.89 21.08 14.21
C GLY A 192 14.96 19.74 14.95
N GLY A 193 15.63 18.72 14.40
CA GLY A 193 15.87 17.45 15.09
C GLY A 193 14.72 16.46 15.08
N ARG A 194 13.62 16.78 14.41
CA ARG A 194 12.48 15.88 14.19
C ARG A 194 12.84 14.87 13.12
N SER A 195 12.39 13.64 13.30
CA SER A 195 12.60 12.58 12.32
C SER A 195 11.50 11.54 12.45
N PHE A 196 11.24 10.82 11.37
CA PHE A 196 10.38 9.64 11.35
C PHE A 196 10.95 8.59 10.41
N TRP A 197 10.45 7.37 10.51
CA TRP A 197 10.88 6.26 9.69
C TRP A 197 9.83 5.94 8.63
N GLU A 198 10.25 5.83 7.38
CA GLU A 198 9.44 5.23 6.32
C GLU A 198 9.78 3.75 6.23
N ILE A 199 8.76 2.89 6.38
CA ILE A 199 8.91 1.44 6.47
C ILE A 199 8.12 0.80 5.34
N SER A 200 8.81 0.44 4.27
CA SER A 200 8.21 -0.30 3.16
C SER A 200 8.26 -1.80 3.45
N THR A 201 7.15 -2.48 3.22
CA THR A 201 7.00 -3.91 3.48
C THR A 201 6.91 -4.69 2.17
N ALA A 202 7.50 -5.88 2.14
CA ALA A 202 7.40 -6.81 1.03
C ALA A 202 5.95 -7.26 0.78
N SER A 203 5.72 -7.83 -0.38
CA SER A 203 4.40 -8.36 -0.78
C SER A 203 4.09 -9.69 -0.08
N HIS A 204 2.78 -9.98 0.07
CA HIS A 204 2.29 -11.30 0.47
C HIS A 204 2.13 -12.26 -0.72
N VAL A 205 2.12 -11.75 -1.95
CA VAL A 205 1.87 -12.56 -3.17
C VAL A 205 3.14 -12.84 -3.96
N ASP A 206 4.12 -11.95 -3.91
CA ASP A 206 5.41 -12.10 -4.57
C ASP A 206 6.49 -12.50 -3.58
N TYR A 207 7.62 -13.03 -4.08
CA TYR A 207 8.81 -13.22 -3.24
C TYR A 207 9.21 -11.92 -2.54
N PRO A 208 9.46 -11.92 -1.21
CA PRO A 208 9.62 -13.07 -0.31
C PRO A 208 8.37 -13.51 0.46
N GLN A 209 7.19 -12.99 0.19
CA GLN A 209 5.91 -13.32 0.85
C GLN A 209 5.95 -13.15 2.37
N LEU A 210 6.30 -11.96 2.81
CA LEU A 210 6.46 -11.61 4.22
C LEU A 210 5.40 -10.61 4.68
N ALA A 211 5.01 -10.71 5.93
CA ALA A 211 4.34 -9.64 6.67
C ALA A 211 5.30 -9.01 7.68
N ARG A 212 4.87 -7.96 8.35
CA ARG A 212 5.67 -7.25 9.34
C ARG A 212 4.83 -6.90 10.57
N VAL A 213 5.34 -7.25 11.74
CA VAL A 213 4.86 -6.72 13.02
C VAL A 213 5.65 -5.46 13.32
N ILE A 214 4.96 -4.41 13.76
CA ILE A 214 5.54 -3.14 14.19
C ILE A 214 5.09 -2.91 15.63
N GLU A 215 6.06 -2.74 16.54
CA GLU A 215 5.82 -2.48 17.96
C GLU A 215 6.40 -1.12 18.32
N LEU A 216 5.64 -0.33 19.05
CA LEU A 216 6.07 0.97 19.54
C LEU A 216 6.35 0.86 21.03
N VAL A 217 7.52 1.29 21.46
CA VAL A 217 7.97 1.19 22.85
C VAL A 217 8.47 2.55 23.34
N ASP A 218 7.97 2.97 24.49
CA ASP A 218 8.53 4.09 25.23
C ASP A 218 9.65 3.57 26.14
N ASN A 219 10.92 3.91 25.83
CA ASN A 219 12.09 3.42 26.54
C ASN A 219 12.29 4.05 27.93
N LYS A 220 11.49 5.08 28.27
CA LYS A 220 11.56 5.81 29.55
C LYS A 220 12.90 6.53 29.81
N ASP A 221 13.72 6.67 28.78
CA ASP A 221 15.02 7.36 28.80
C ASP A 221 15.05 8.61 27.90
N GLY A 222 13.89 9.06 27.43
CA GLY A 222 13.76 10.16 26.47
C GLY A 222 13.81 9.71 25.01
N THR A 223 13.74 8.40 24.78
CA THR A 223 13.65 7.82 23.43
C THR A 223 12.40 6.96 23.26
N LEU A 224 12.05 6.73 22.00
CA LEU A 224 11.03 5.76 21.55
C LEU A 224 11.69 4.79 20.62
N SER A 225 11.30 3.51 20.68
CA SER A 225 11.71 2.50 19.73
C SER A 225 10.53 2.04 18.89
N VAL A 226 10.79 1.89 17.58
CA VAL A 226 9.92 1.19 16.64
C VAL A 226 10.63 -0.12 16.29
N PHE A 227 10.16 -1.21 16.86
CA PHE A 227 10.65 -2.54 16.51
C PHE A 227 9.93 -3.02 15.26
N THR A 228 10.69 -3.59 14.32
CA THR A 228 10.12 -4.24 13.14
C THR A 228 10.52 -5.71 13.14
N THR A 229 9.54 -6.61 13.02
CA THR A 229 9.77 -8.05 12.97
C THR A 229 9.06 -8.64 11.77
N LEU A 230 9.82 -9.24 10.86
CA LEU A 230 9.25 -9.94 9.71
C LEU A 230 8.68 -11.29 10.16
N ILE A 231 7.50 -11.59 9.66
CA ILE A 231 6.84 -12.87 9.83
C ILE A 231 6.54 -13.49 8.48
N GLU A 232 6.63 -14.79 8.39
CA GLU A 232 6.30 -15.56 7.21
C GLU A 232 5.24 -16.64 7.51
N SER A 233 4.67 -17.21 6.47
CA SER A 233 3.74 -18.32 6.61
C SER A 233 4.40 -19.50 7.34
N ALA A 234 3.66 -20.14 8.25
CA ALA A 234 4.07 -21.39 8.93
C ALA A 234 4.03 -22.62 8.01
N ALA A 235 3.88 -22.44 6.71
CA ALA A 235 3.83 -23.51 5.73
C ALA A 235 5.15 -24.31 5.71
N PRO A 236 5.11 -25.63 5.39
CA PRO A 236 6.30 -26.45 5.21
C PRO A 236 7.26 -25.85 4.17
N HIS A 237 8.58 -26.03 4.37
CA HIS A 237 9.58 -25.58 3.40
C HIS A 237 9.66 -26.44 2.14
N ARG A 238 9.07 -27.64 2.18
CA ARG A 238 8.96 -28.52 1.01
C ARG A 238 7.52 -28.58 0.55
N THR A 239 7.32 -28.42 -0.75
CA THR A 239 6.01 -28.53 -1.36
C THR A 239 5.62 -30.01 -1.48
N ASP A 240 4.43 -30.36 -0.99
CA ASP A 240 3.73 -31.58 -1.35
C ASP A 240 2.59 -31.23 -2.31
N PHE A 241 2.73 -31.61 -3.58
CA PHE A 241 1.74 -31.30 -4.62
C PHE A 241 0.40 -32.03 -4.43
N ALA A 242 0.33 -33.02 -3.54
CA ALA A 242 -0.92 -33.69 -3.18
C ALA A 242 -1.66 -33.02 -2.00
N ASP A 243 -0.96 -32.16 -1.24
CA ASP A 243 -1.56 -31.45 -0.12
C ASP A 243 -2.26 -30.16 -0.56
N LEU A 244 -3.59 -30.23 -0.65
CA LEU A 244 -4.46 -29.09 -0.98
C LEU A 244 -4.98 -28.33 0.25
N SER A 245 -4.44 -28.60 1.43
CA SER A 245 -4.74 -27.80 2.63
C SER A 245 -4.22 -26.36 2.47
N GLN A 246 -4.69 -25.44 3.32
CA GLN A 246 -4.19 -24.05 3.31
C GLN A 246 -2.68 -23.96 3.48
N THR A 247 -2.10 -24.79 4.35
CA THR A 247 -0.65 -24.83 4.60
C THR A 247 0.10 -25.47 3.43
N GLY A 248 -0.44 -26.52 2.81
CA GLY A 248 0.11 -27.12 1.60
C GLY A 248 0.13 -26.16 0.41
N LEU A 249 -0.99 -25.47 0.18
CA LEU A 249 -1.07 -24.43 -0.85
C LEU A 249 -0.13 -23.25 -0.57
N ALA A 250 0.03 -22.83 0.68
CA ALA A 250 0.98 -21.79 1.04
C ALA A 250 2.44 -22.21 0.79
N ALA A 251 2.79 -23.48 1.02
CA ALA A 251 4.10 -24.04 0.65
C ALA A 251 4.32 -23.97 -0.87
N LEU A 252 3.32 -24.39 -1.65
CA LEU A 252 3.36 -24.31 -3.13
C LEU A 252 3.52 -22.86 -3.61
N TYR A 253 2.75 -21.91 -3.08
CA TYR A 253 2.85 -20.51 -3.47
C TYR A 253 4.19 -19.90 -3.12
N ARG A 254 4.80 -20.26 -2.00
CA ARG A 254 6.17 -19.85 -1.64
C ARG A 254 7.17 -20.33 -2.70
N GLU A 255 7.08 -21.58 -3.13
CA GLU A 255 7.96 -22.13 -4.15
C GLU A 255 7.74 -21.45 -5.52
N LEU A 256 6.47 -21.26 -5.91
CA LEU A 256 6.13 -20.55 -7.14
C LEU A 256 6.61 -19.11 -7.14
N SER A 257 6.45 -18.37 -6.04
CA SER A 257 6.91 -16.98 -5.93
C SER A 257 8.44 -16.89 -5.98
N TYR A 258 9.16 -17.83 -5.37
CA TYR A 258 10.62 -17.89 -5.43
C TYR A 258 11.14 -18.14 -6.84
N ASN A 259 10.43 -18.95 -7.62
CA ASN A 259 10.80 -19.33 -9.00
C ASN A 259 10.12 -18.47 -10.06
N ALA A 260 9.33 -17.46 -9.68
CA ALA A 260 8.62 -16.62 -10.64
C ALA A 260 9.60 -15.83 -11.53
N PRO A 261 9.30 -15.67 -12.83
CA PRO A 261 10.08 -14.78 -13.69
C PRO A 261 10.12 -13.38 -13.11
N GLY A 262 11.31 -12.82 -12.92
CA GLY A 262 11.50 -11.50 -12.32
C GLY A 262 11.60 -11.50 -10.79
N ALA A 263 11.45 -12.64 -10.11
CA ALA A 263 11.73 -12.72 -8.68
C ALA A 263 13.18 -12.29 -8.39
N SER A 264 13.33 -11.34 -7.47
CA SER A 264 14.64 -10.84 -7.08
C SER A 264 14.86 -11.05 -5.57
N LYS A 265 15.97 -11.68 -5.22
CA LYS A 265 16.33 -11.88 -3.80
C LYS A 265 16.57 -10.56 -3.06
N THR A 266 16.83 -9.47 -3.79
CA THR A 266 16.97 -8.14 -3.21
C THR A 266 15.66 -7.59 -2.62
N LEU A 267 14.51 -8.16 -2.99
CA LEU A 267 13.19 -7.77 -2.44
C LEU A 267 13.07 -8.10 -0.94
N ALA A 268 13.86 -9.07 -0.44
CA ALA A 268 13.93 -9.36 0.99
C ALA A 268 14.52 -8.21 1.82
N GLY A 269 15.17 -7.23 1.18
CA GLY A 269 15.85 -6.12 1.84
C GLY A 269 17.22 -6.50 2.41
N ASN A 270 17.99 -5.51 2.84
CA ASN A 270 19.24 -5.71 3.58
C ASN A 270 18.94 -6.16 5.03
N ALA A 271 19.97 -6.43 5.81
CA ALA A 271 19.80 -6.83 7.22
C ALA A 271 19.04 -5.75 8.02
N ASP A 272 19.40 -4.50 7.83
CA ASP A 272 18.81 -3.34 8.52
C ASP A 272 17.39 -2.99 8.05
N ASP A 273 16.95 -3.56 6.92
CA ASP A 273 15.59 -3.41 6.39
C ASP A 273 14.61 -4.46 6.92
N ARG A 274 15.08 -5.38 7.76
CA ARG A 274 14.31 -6.56 8.22
C ARG A 274 13.92 -6.44 9.69
N ASN A 275 14.49 -7.27 10.54
CA ASN A 275 14.24 -7.27 11.97
C ASN A 275 15.19 -6.30 12.64
N THR A 276 14.67 -5.16 13.05
CA THR A 276 15.53 -4.09 13.58
C THR A 276 14.77 -3.21 14.56
N GLU A 277 15.53 -2.52 15.39
CA GLU A 277 15.07 -1.46 16.27
C GLU A 277 15.39 -0.10 15.65
N LEU A 278 14.38 0.74 15.52
CA LEU A 278 14.49 2.08 14.97
C LEU A 278 14.24 3.08 16.09
N VAL A 279 15.29 3.80 16.49
CA VAL A 279 15.23 4.71 17.64
C VAL A 279 14.90 6.13 17.21
N LEU A 280 14.03 6.78 17.96
CA LEU A 280 13.64 8.18 17.81
C LEU A 280 13.81 8.91 19.14
N LYS A 281 14.20 10.19 19.10
CA LYS A 281 14.09 11.05 20.28
C LYS A 281 12.63 11.37 20.55
N LYS A 282 12.25 11.31 21.82
CA LYS A 282 10.94 11.77 22.28
C LYS A 282 10.89 13.29 22.12
N GLY A 283 9.85 13.77 21.46
CA GLY A 283 9.65 15.22 21.19
C GLY A 283 9.13 15.98 22.41
#